data_617352edac5a2715b82d4a6930bb344c
#
_entry.id   617352edac5a2715b82d4a6930bb344c
#
_cell.length_a   1.000
_cell.length_b   1.000
_cell.length_c   1.000
_cell.angle_alpha   90.00
_cell.angle_beta   90.00
_cell.angle_gamma   90.00
#
_symmetry.space_group_name_H-M   'P 1'
#
loop_
_entity.id
_entity.type
_entity.pdbx_description
1 polymer ?
#
loop_
_entity_poly.entity_id
_entity_poly.type
_entity_poly.pdbx_seq_one_letter_code
_entity_poly.pdbx_strand_id
1 'polypeptide(L)'
;RDAPPPLLIAATSHELSELLGEALPDAIVRNADEMTSEAAARVGKDGTLISAGAWAGLDTPLRWRSIIVPRVPFGQPIIIDGEVTTSYIDARNTAVRRLRQVIGRGLRSPDAVCSVYLLDARAETLSGFVPARFTVSWASRTFSEGARQEVVLSKSERSEAIRHAALKHYGRKCMAPDCTSVVRDISQLEVHHLDPIAEGQRKTILADVIVLCANCHRLAHARMRLTSQHKPQ
;
A
#
# COMPACT_ATOMS: atom_id res chain seq x y z
N ARG A 1 15.21 3.51 -16.81
CA ARG A 1 16.46 4.09 -17.36
C ARG A 1 16.21 5.29 -18.27
N ASP A 2 14.98 5.58 -18.70
CA ASP A 2 14.69 6.46 -19.82
C ASP A 2 13.71 7.60 -19.51
N ALA A 3 13.61 8.02 -18.25
CA ALA A 3 12.81 9.19 -17.88
C ALA A 3 13.63 10.48 -18.07
N PRO A 4 13.36 11.29 -19.12
CA PRO A 4 14.16 12.46 -19.41
C PRO A 4 14.03 13.53 -18.30
N PRO A 5 15.14 14.20 -17.92
CA PRO A 5 15.13 15.29 -16.97
C PRO A 5 14.53 16.60 -17.58
N PRO A 6 14.13 17.56 -16.76
CA PRO A 6 14.06 17.48 -15.30
C PRO A 6 12.97 16.50 -14.84
N LEU A 7 13.30 15.71 -13.82
CA LEU A 7 12.46 14.63 -13.31
C LEU A 7 11.88 14.97 -11.94
N LEU A 8 10.58 14.79 -11.76
CA LEU A 8 9.89 14.85 -10.47
C LEU A 8 9.50 13.43 -10.03
N ILE A 9 9.94 13.04 -8.85
CA ILE A 9 9.47 11.81 -8.19
C ILE A 9 8.55 12.22 -7.05
N ALA A 10 7.26 11.95 -7.20
CA ALA A 10 6.22 12.30 -6.24
C ALA A 10 6.02 11.15 -5.25
N ALA A 11 6.73 11.19 -4.14
CA ALA A 11 6.62 10.20 -3.07
C ALA A 11 5.39 10.45 -2.19
N THR A 12 4.89 9.39 -1.56
CA THR A 12 3.70 9.45 -0.69
C THR A 12 4.03 9.74 0.78
N SER A 13 5.30 9.58 1.17
CA SER A 13 5.79 9.85 2.52
C SER A 13 7.24 10.33 2.48
N HIS A 14 7.70 10.96 3.57
CA HIS A 14 9.09 11.35 3.75
C HIS A 14 10.02 10.13 3.80
N GLU A 15 9.64 9.08 4.51
CA GLU A 15 10.36 7.82 4.56
C GLU A 15 10.62 7.23 3.15
N LEU A 16 9.60 7.24 2.27
CA LEU A 16 9.78 6.81 0.89
C LEU A 16 10.70 7.76 0.11
N SER A 17 10.66 9.06 0.40
CA SER A 17 11.57 10.03 -0.23
C SER A 17 13.03 9.78 0.15
N GLU A 18 13.29 9.47 1.41
CA GLU A 18 14.62 9.15 1.94
C GLU A 18 15.18 7.87 1.31
N LEU A 19 14.38 6.78 1.30
CA LEU A 19 14.77 5.52 0.65
C LEU A 19 15.09 5.70 -0.84
N LEU A 20 14.32 6.53 -1.55
CA LEU A 20 14.58 6.83 -2.96
C LEU A 20 15.83 7.71 -3.11
N GLY A 21 16.09 8.61 -2.18
CA GLY A 21 17.30 9.43 -2.13
C GLY A 21 18.57 8.61 -1.95
N GLU A 22 18.53 7.59 -1.08
CA GLU A 22 19.65 6.63 -0.95
C GLU A 22 19.96 5.88 -2.24
N ALA A 23 18.91 5.54 -3.00
CA ALA A 23 19.06 4.85 -4.29
C ALA A 23 19.46 5.80 -5.45
N LEU A 24 19.24 7.10 -5.29
CA LEU A 24 19.48 8.15 -6.30
C LEU A 24 20.24 9.31 -5.65
N PRO A 25 21.55 9.14 -5.36
CA PRO A 25 22.34 10.10 -4.57
C PRO A 25 22.48 11.48 -5.22
N ASP A 26 22.32 11.59 -6.54
CA ASP A 26 22.37 12.86 -7.26
C ASP A 26 21.03 13.60 -7.26
N ALA A 27 19.97 13.00 -6.71
CA ALA A 27 18.66 13.64 -6.63
C ALA A 27 18.58 14.58 -5.44
N ILE A 28 17.86 15.68 -5.62
CA ILE A 28 17.51 16.59 -4.54
C ILE A 28 16.30 15.99 -3.81
N VAL A 29 16.46 15.63 -2.55
CA VAL A 29 15.39 15.18 -1.67
C VAL A 29 14.86 16.37 -0.90
N ARG A 30 13.54 16.57 -0.92
CA ARG A 30 12.88 17.61 -0.12
C ARG A 30 12.86 17.21 1.36
N ASN A 31 13.38 18.06 2.22
CA ASN A 31 13.31 17.90 3.67
C ASN A 31 11.87 18.09 4.20
N ALA A 32 11.58 17.57 5.39
CA ALA A 32 10.25 17.64 6.00
C ALA A 32 9.81 19.11 6.24
N ASP A 33 10.74 19.93 6.71
CA ASP A 33 10.50 21.35 7.10
C ASP A 33 10.66 22.32 5.92
N GLU A 34 11.00 21.83 4.73
CA GLU A 34 11.25 22.64 3.53
C GLU A 34 9.98 22.71 2.66
N MET A 35 9.71 23.86 2.06
CA MET A 35 8.65 23.95 1.06
C MET A 35 9.06 23.25 -0.24
N THR A 36 8.09 22.60 -0.91
CA THR A 36 8.36 21.90 -2.18
C THR A 36 8.89 22.83 -3.27
N SER A 37 8.48 24.08 -3.27
CA SER A 37 8.97 25.12 -4.19
C SER A 37 10.43 25.48 -3.94
N GLU A 38 10.88 25.52 -2.69
CA GLU A 38 12.28 25.78 -2.32
C GLU A 38 13.19 24.65 -2.78
N ALA A 39 12.79 23.39 -2.51
CA ALA A 39 13.50 22.23 -3.01
C ALA A 39 13.57 22.23 -4.55
N ALA A 40 12.47 22.57 -5.22
CA ALA A 40 12.41 22.64 -6.68
C ALA A 40 13.31 23.76 -7.27
N ALA A 41 13.51 24.85 -6.56
CA ALA A 41 14.40 25.95 -7.00
C ALA A 41 15.87 25.53 -7.08
N ARG A 42 16.27 24.49 -6.32
CA ARG A 42 17.62 23.91 -6.37
C ARG A 42 17.83 22.94 -7.53
N VAL A 43 16.75 22.53 -8.19
CA VAL A 43 16.82 21.56 -9.29
C VAL A 43 17.23 22.23 -10.59
N GLY A 44 18.31 21.79 -11.18
CA GLY A 44 18.76 22.22 -12.49
C GLY A 44 17.92 21.62 -13.64
N LYS A 45 18.21 22.02 -14.87
CA LYS A 45 17.50 21.54 -16.07
C LYS A 45 17.59 20.01 -16.29
N ASP A 46 18.65 19.41 -15.77
CA ASP A 46 18.93 17.97 -15.90
C ASP A 46 18.79 17.25 -14.54
N GLY A 47 18.20 17.93 -13.54
CA GLY A 47 18.13 17.43 -12.18
C GLY A 47 16.88 16.59 -11.90
N THR A 48 16.94 15.95 -10.74
CA THR A 48 15.82 15.16 -10.18
C THR A 48 15.41 15.72 -8.84
N LEU A 49 14.11 15.89 -8.64
CA LEU A 49 13.50 16.19 -7.34
C LEU A 49 12.74 14.99 -6.82
N ILE A 50 13.02 14.59 -5.60
CA ILE A 50 12.21 13.63 -4.85
C ILE A 50 11.47 14.40 -3.77
N SER A 51 10.15 14.38 -3.80
CA SER A 51 9.35 15.15 -2.84
C SER A 51 8.12 14.40 -2.37
N ALA A 52 7.99 14.26 -1.06
CA ALA A 52 6.73 13.88 -0.44
C ALA A 52 5.73 15.02 -0.59
N GLY A 53 4.50 14.69 -1.01
CA GLY A 53 3.44 15.67 -1.13
C GLY A 53 3.52 16.62 -2.32
N ALA A 54 4.26 16.29 -3.38
CA ALA A 54 4.42 17.12 -4.59
C ALA A 54 3.12 17.48 -5.33
N TRP A 55 1.98 16.91 -4.94
CA TRP A 55 0.65 17.30 -5.43
C TRP A 55 0.19 18.67 -4.93
N ALA A 56 0.76 19.19 -3.82
CA ALA A 56 0.46 20.52 -3.28
C ALA A 56 1.74 21.36 -3.14
N GLY A 57 1.61 22.68 -3.12
CA GLY A 57 2.72 23.59 -2.80
C GLY A 57 3.89 23.63 -3.79
N LEU A 58 3.79 22.96 -4.94
CA LEU A 58 4.84 22.98 -5.96
C LEU A 58 4.53 24.07 -6.99
N ASP A 59 4.98 25.28 -6.70
CA ASP A 59 4.99 26.35 -7.67
C ASP A 59 6.45 26.67 -8.08
N THR A 60 6.78 26.36 -9.34
CA THR A 60 8.13 26.51 -9.87
C THR A 60 8.07 26.84 -11.36
N PRO A 61 8.99 27.69 -11.89
CA PRO A 61 9.12 27.92 -13.32
C PRO A 61 9.68 26.70 -14.06
N LEU A 62 10.21 25.70 -13.34
CA LEU A 62 10.79 24.49 -13.92
C LEU A 62 9.71 23.67 -14.63
N ARG A 63 9.98 23.29 -15.87
CA ARG A 63 9.08 22.46 -16.68
C ARG A 63 9.51 20.99 -16.57
N TRP A 64 8.75 20.22 -15.86
CA TRP A 64 9.01 18.78 -15.68
C TRP A 64 8.79 18.05 -17.00
N ARG A 65 9.81 17.34 -17.47
CA ARG A 65 9.73 16.44 -18.64
C ARG A 65 9.30 15.03 -18.27
N SER A 66 9.56 14.66 -17.03
CA SER A 66 9.12 13.38 -16.49
C SER A 66 8.57 13.54 -15.08
N ILE A 67 7.53 12.76 -14.78
CA ILE A 67 6.97 12.63 -13.43
C ILE A 67 6.85 11.13 -13.12
N ILE A 68 7.45 10.71 -12.02
CA ILE A 68 7.30 9.33 -11.52
C ILE A 68 6.44 9.38 -10.24
N VAL A 69 5.42 8.54 -10.20
CA VAL A 69 4.58 8.31 -9.01
C VAL A 69 4.78 6.87 -8.57
N PRO A 70 5.67 6.61 -7.58
CA PRO A 70 6.01 5.26 -7.14
C PRO A 70 4.84 4.52 -6.51
N ARG A 71 3.98 5.24 -5.80
CA ARG A 71 2.77 4.71 -5.13
C ARG A 71 1.59 5.64 -5.34
N VAL A 72 0.39 5.06 -5.51
CA VAL A 72 -0.85 5.83 -5.57
C VAL A 72 -1.06 6.58 -4.24
N PRO A 73 -1.24 7.92 -4.26
CA PRO A 73 -1.32 8.75 -3.06
C PRO A 73 -2.73 8.71 -2.43
N PHE A 74 -3.17 7.54 -1.95
CA PHE A 74 -4.42 7.41 -1.21
C PHE A 74 -4.44 8.34 0.01
N GLY A 75 -5.64 8.77 0.42
CA GLY A 75 -5.82 9.45 1.70
C GLY A 75 -5.40 8.53 2.85
N GLN A 76 -4.78 9.10 3.87
CA GLN A 76 -4.53 8.35 5.11
C GLN A 76 -5.87 8.07 5.79
N PRO A 77 -6.02 6.90 6.43
CA PRO A 77 -7.19 6.63 7.25
C PRO A 77 -7.27 7.63 8.41
N ILE A 78 -8.44 8.21 8.60
CA ILE A 78 -8.72 9.03 9.78
C ILE A 78 -9.17 8.07 10.87
N ILE A 79 -8.49 8.09 12.00
CA ILE A 79 -8.82 7.28 13.16
C ILE A 79 -9.40 8.21 14.21
N ILE A 80 -10.66 7.96 14.62
CA ILE A 80 -11.35 8.65 15.72
C ILE A 80 -11.75 7.57 16.73
N ASP A 81 -11.36 7.74 17.98
CA ASP A 81 -11.63 6.80 19.08
C ASP A 81 -11.23 5.35 18.78
N GLY A 82 -10.13 5.18 18.03
CA GLY A 82 -9.62 3.86 17.64
C GLY A 82 -10.31 3.22 16.43
N GLU A 83 -11.33 3.87 15.86
CA GLU A 83 -12.02 3.41 14.67
C GLU A 83 -11.58 4.15 13.40
N VAL A 84 -11.46 3.40 12.29
CA VAL A 84 -11.16 3.97 10.98
C VAL A 84 -12.44 4.57 10.41
N THR A 85 -12.50 5.89 10.32
CA THR A 85 -13.66 6.64 9.83
C THR A 85 -13.63 6.96 8.35
N THR A 86 -12.46 6.88 7.72
CA THR A 86 -12.32 7.19 6.28
C THR A 86 -12.82 6.02 5.44
N SER A 87 -13.81 6.29 4.60
CA SER A 87 -14.29 5.30 3.63
C SER A 87 -13.25 5.06 2.51
N TYR A 88 -13.29 3.88 1.90
CA TYR A 88 -12.47 3.58 0.73
C TYR A 88 -12.76 4.56 -0.43
N ILE A 89 -14.02 5.00 -0.57
CA ILE A 89 -14.43 5.97 -1.60
C ILE A 89 -13.72 7.31 -1.38
N ASP A 90 -13.63 7.79 -0.15
CA ASP A 90 -12.95 9.06 0.17
C ASP A 90 -11.44 8.96 -0.06
N ALA A 91 -10.84 7.87 0.34
CA ALA A 91 -9.43 7.59 0.09
C ALA A 91 -9.12 7.55 -1.42
N ARG A 92 -9.99 6.90 -2.21
CA ARG A 92 -9.92 6.83 -3.67
C ARG A 92 -10.07 8.20 -4.33
N ASN A 93 -11.08 8.98 -3.92
CA ASN A 93 -11.30 10.33 -4.44
C ASN A 93 -10.11 11.25 -4.14
N THR A 94 -9.51 11.10 -2.98
CA THR A 94 -8.28 11.80 -2.60
C THR A 94 -7.11 11.41 -3.51
N ALA A 95 -6.95 10.11 -3.81
CA ALA A 95 -5.93 9.63 -4.73
C ALA A 95 -6.10 10.23 -6.14
N VAL A 96 -7.31 10.20 -6.67
CA VAL A 96 -7.65 10.77 -7.99
C VAL A 96 -7.31 12.27 -8.03
N ARG A 97 -7.71 13.02 -7.02
CA ARG A 97 -7.41 14.46 -6.93
C ARG A 97 -5.91 14.73 -6.87
N ARG A 98 -5.15 14.01 -6.04
CA ARG A 98 -3.70 14.16 -5.91
C ARG A 98 -2.96 13.78 -7.19
N LEU A 99 -3.37 12.69 -7.86
CA LEU A 99 -2.83 12.31 -9.16
C LEU A 99 -3.07 13.39 -10.22
N ARG A 100 -4.29 13.94 -10.31
CA ARG A 100 -4.57 15.07 -11.20
C ARG A 100 -3.66 16.27 -10.94
N GLN A 101 -3.46 16.59 -9.67
CA GLN A 101 -2.63 17.71 -9.28
C GLN A 101 -1.16 17.51 -9.67
N VAL A 102 -0.58 16.34 -9.39
CA VAL A 102 0.82 16.06 -9.72
C VAL A 102 1.03 15.96 -11.22
N ILE A 103 0.14 15.31 -11.96
CA ILE A 103 0.19 15.22 -13.44
C ILE A 103 0.08 16.62 -14.04
N GLY A 104 -0.79 17.46 -13.50
CA GLY A 104 -0.94 18.87 -13.91
C GLY A 104 0.33 19.69 -13.79
N ARG A 105 1.29 19.29 -12.96
CA ARG A 105 2.61 19.96 -12.85
C ARG A 105 3.43 19.83 -14.14
N GLY A 106 3.26 18.74 -14.88
CA GLY A 106 3.89 18.55 -16.19
C GLY A 106 3.22 19.29 -17.34
N LEU A 107 2.02 19.87 -17.12
CA LEU A 107 1.15 20.46 -18.17
C LEU A 107 0.95 21.98 -18.04
N ARG A 108 1.95 22.70 -17.56
CA ARG A 108 1.84 24.16 -17.29
C ARG A 108 1.77 25.06 -18.51
N SER A 109 2.01 24.53 -19.71
CA SER A 109 1.84 25.28 -20.96
C SER A 109 1.11 24.43 -22.00
N PRO A 110 0.47 25.04 -23.02
CA PRO A 110 -0.18 24.31 -24.10
C PRO A 110 0.76 23.33 -24.83
N ASP A 111 2.02 23.71 -24.99
CA ASP A 111 3.05 22.96 -25.70
C ASP A 111 3.88 22.03 -24.79
N ALA A 112 3.50 21.91 -23.50
CA ALA A 112 4.24 21.08 -22.58
C ALA A 112 4.10 19.58 -22.95
N VAL A 113 5.27 18.93 -23.06
CA VAL A 113 5.36 17.48 -23.22
C VAL A 113 5.97 16.92 -21.93
N CYS A 114 5.22 16.03 -21.27
CA CYS A 114 5.65 15.40 -20.03
C CYS A 114 5.26 13.93 -20.05
N SER A 115 6.21 13.06 -19.75
CA SER A 115 5.96 11.63 -19.56
C SER A 115 5.63 11.35 -18.10
N VAL A 116 4.54 10.64 -17.83
CA VAL A 116 4.15 10.28 -16.46
C VAL A 116 4.19 8.78 -16.29
N TYR A 117 4.95 8.32 -15.29
CA TYR A 117 5.14 6.92 -14.96
C TYR A 117 4.44 6.61 -13.63
N LEU A 118 3.41 5.79 -13.69
CA LEU A 118 2.69 5.29 -12.51
C LEU A 118 3.17 3.88 -12.24
N LEU A 119 3.94 3.68 -11.16
CA LEU A 119 4.57 2.39 -10.87
C LEU A 119 3.70 1.48 -9.99
N ASP A 120 2.60 2.00 -9.47
CA ASP A 120 1.67 1.28 -8.62
C ASP A 120 0.51 0.72 -9.46
N ALA A 121 0.37 -0.59 -9.49
CA ALA A 121 -0.71 -1.27 -10.23
C ALA A 121 -2.12 -0.83 -9.82
N ARG A 122 -2.31 -0.33 -8.60
CA ARG A 122 -3.60 0.20 -8.15
C ARG A 122 -4.07 1.40 -8.97
N ALA A 123 -3.17 2.09 -9.67
CA ALA A 123 -3.53 3.16 -10.58
C ALA A 123 -4.46 2.69 -11.70
N GLU A 124 -4.37 1.44 -12.15
CA GLU A 124 -5.21 0.86 -13.20
C GLU A 124 -6.69 0.77 -12.77
N THR A 125 -6.94 0.66 -11.47
CA THR A 125 -8.29 0.58 -10.90
C THR A 125 -8.95 1.95 -10.72
N LEU A 126 -8.18 3.03 -10.90
CA LEU A 126 -8.67 4.40 -10.77
C LEU A 126 -9.10 4.95 -12.13
N SER A 127 -10.13 5.77 -12.12
CA SER A 127 -10.61 6.49 -13.30
C SER A 127 -10.63 8.00 -13.04
N GLY A 128 -10.63 8.76 -14.13
CA GLY A 128 -10.87 10.19 -14.06
C GLY A 128 -9.69 11.05 -13.58
N PHE A 129 -8.50 10.50 -13.39
CA PHE A 129 -7.30 11.28 -13.00
C PHE A 129 -6.44 11.71 -14.20
N VAL A 130 -6.61 11.06 -15.36
CA VAL A 130 -5.84 11.35 -16.58
C VAL A 130 -6.48 12.53 -17.31
N PRO A 131 -5.76 13.63 -17.57
CA PRO A 131 -6.24 14.70 -18.43
C PRO A 131 -6.45 14.22 -19.86
N ALA A 132 -7.46 14.77 -20.56
CA ALA A 132 -7.87 14.33 -21.90
C ALA A 132 -6.76 14.36 -22.97
N ARG A 133 -5.74 15.19 -22.81
CA ARG A 133 -4.61 15.29 -23.73
C ARG A 133 -3.48 14.30 -23.48
N PHE A 134 -3.61 13.42 -22.47
CA PHE A 134 -2.65 12.33 -22.25
C PHE A 134 -3.10 11.07 -22.96
N THR A 135 -2.17 10.42 -23.63
CA THR A 135 -2.34 9.03 -24.05
C THR A 135 -1.87 8.12 -22.94
N VAL A 136 -2.71 7.17 -22.54
CA VAL A 136 -2.36 6.17 -21.52
C VAL A 136 -1.96 4.88 -22.21
N SER A 137 -0.77 4.38 -21.90
CA SER A 137 -0.36 3.02 -22.21
C SER A 137 -0.07 2.29 -20.93
N TRP A 138 -0.69 1.12 -20.73
CA TRP A 138 -0.39 0.26 -19.61
C TRP A 138 0.69 -0.74 -20.01
N ALA A 139 1.77 -0.81 -19.23
CA ALA A 139 2.77 -1.84 -19.43
C ALA A 139 2.13 -3.21 -19.16
N SER A 140 2.15 -4.09 -20.16
CA SER A 140 1.77 -5.48 -19.96
C SER A 140 2.74 -6.11 -18.96
N ARG A 141 2.27 -6.36 -17.73
CA ARG A 141 3.06 -7.10 -16.76
C ARG A 141 2.90 -8.59 -17.08
N THR A 142 3.91 -9.18 -17.62
CA THR A 142 4.04 -10.64 -17.66
C THR A 142 4.52 -11.10 -16.28
N PHE A 143 3.66 -11.80 -15.54
CA PHE A 143 4.07 -12.48 -14.32
C PHE A 143 4.58 -13.86 -14.70
N SER A 144 5.82 -14.16 -14.32
CA SER A 144 6.36 -15.52 -14.42
C SER A 144 5.76 -16.35 -13.28
N GLU A 145 4.69 -17.08 -13.56
CA GLU A 145 4.10 -18.02 -12.62
C GLU A 145 4.76 -19.39 -12.82
N GLY A 146 4.93 -20.13 -11.73
CA GLY A 146 5.43 -21.52 -11.77
C GLY A 146 6.92 -21.69 -11.47
N ALA A 147 7.70 -20.63 -11.21
CA ALA A 147 9.03 -20.79 -10.64
C ALA A 147 8.91 -21.36 -9.22
N ARG A 148 9.36 -22.62 -9.04
CA ARG A 148 9.47 -23.22 -7.72
C ARG A 148 10.64 -22.58 -6.99
N GLN A 149 10.36 -21.68 -6.05
CA GLN A 149 11.33 -21.31 -5.02
C GLN A 149 11.28 -22.36 -3.92
N GLU A 150 12.40 -23.01 -3.68
CA GLU A 150 12.60 -23.78 -2.46
C GLU A 150 12.69 -22.82 -1.29
N VAL A 151 11.54 -22.49 -0.70
CA VAL A 151 11.49 -21.72 0.53
C VAL A 151 11.53 -22.76 1.65
N VAL A 152 12.63 -22.83 2.38
CA VAL A 152 12.71 -23.57 3.65
C VAL A 152 11.83 -22.80 4.65
N LEU A 153 10.53 -23.06 4.59
CA LEU A 153 9.60 -22.60 5.62
C LEU A 153 9.77 -23.55 6.81
N SER A 154 10.27 -23.02 7.91
CA SER A 154 10.06 -23.65 9.22
C SER A 154 8.55 -23.57 9.51
N LYS A 155 7.84 -24.59 9.07
CA LYS A 155 6.41 -24.71 9.27
C LYS A 155 6.21 -25.27 10.69
N SER A 156 5.70 -24.45 11.61
CA SER A 156 5.17 -25.00 12.85
C SER A 156 4.05 -26.00 12.47
N GLU A 157 4.19 -27.25 12.87
CA GLU A 157 3.17 -28.28 12.63
C GLU A 157 1.84 -27.85 13.24
N ARG A 158 0.90 -27.47 12.38
CA ARG A 158 -0.49 -27.27 12.79
C ARG A 158 -1.16 -28.64 12.75
N SER A 159 -1.50 -29.14 13.91
CA SER A 159 -2.18 -30.44 14.03
C SER A 159 -3.54 -30.41 13.29
N GLU A 160 -3.70 -31.22 12.25
CA GLU A 160 -4.99 -31.42 11.59
C GLU A 160 -6.05 -31.94 12.56
N ALA A 161 -5.63 -32.64 13.63
CA ALA A 161 -6.51 -33.14 14.65
C ALA A 161 -7.25 -32.03 15.39
N ILE A 162 -6.59 -30.90 15.75
CA ILE A 162 -7.27 -29.77 16.41
C ILE A 162 -8.24 -29.08 15.45
N ARG A 163 -7.91 -29.00 14.15
CA ARG A 163 -8.80 -28.46 13.13
C ARG A 163 -10.09 -29.28 13.03
N HIS A 164 -9.95 -30.59 12.93
CA HIS A 164 -11.09 -31.49 12.83
C HIS A 164 -11.94 -31.46 14.11
N ALA A 165 -11.32 -31.48 15.29
CA ALA A 165 -11.99 -31.39 16.57
C ALA A 165 -12.75 -30.06 16.75
N ALA A 166 -12.12 -28.93 16.40
CA ALA A 166 -12.75 -27.61 16.48
C ALA A 166 -13.98 -27.49 15.55
N LEU A 167 -13.87 -27.94 14.30
CA LEU A 167 -14.98 -27.92 13.34
C LEU A 167 -16.14 -28.86 13.76
N LYS A 168 -15.82 -29.96 14.42
CA LYS A 168 -16.82 -30.88 14.97
C LYS A 168 -17.51 -30.28 16.18
N HIS A 169 -16.77 -29.59 17.05
CA HIS A 169 -17.29 -29.04 18.30
C HIS A 169 -18.06 -27.73 18.11
N TYR A 170 -17.49 -26.77 17.38
CA TYR A 170 -18.06 -25.43 17.18
C TYR A 170 -18.99 -25.31 15.98
N GLY A 171 -19.02 -26.33 15.13
CA GLY A 171 -19.83 -26.35 13.90
C GLY A 171 -19.13 -25.66 12.71
N ARG A 172 -19.85 -25.67 11.58
CA ARG A 172 -19.35 -25.19 10.28
C ARG A 172 -19.75 -23.74 10.02
N LYS A 173 -19.50 -22.84 10.98
CA LYS A 173 -19.82 -21.40 10.85
C LYS A 173 -18.71 -20.55 11.43
N CYS A 174 -18.58 -19.33 10.93
CA CYS A 174 -17.68 -18.34 11.51
C CYS A 174 -18.17 -17.92 12.90
N MET A 175 -17.26 -17.91 13.88
CA MET A 175 -17.58 -17.54 15.28
C MET A 175 -17.34 -16.05 15.56
N ALA A 176 -16.88 -15.25 14.58
CA ALA A 176 -16.75 -13.81 14.77
C ALA A 176 -18.15 -13.19 15.00
N PRO A 177 -18.32 -12.32 16.01
CA PRO A 177 -19.64 -11.81 16.44
C PRO A 177 -20.42 -11.13 15.31
N ASP A 178 -19.76 -10.34 14.49
CA ASP A 178 -20.38 -9.53 13.43
C ASP A 178 -20.16 -10.10 12.02
N CYS A 179 -19.89 -11.41 11.93
CA CYS A 179 -19.62 -12.03 10.63
C CYS A 179 -20.90 -12.23 9.82
N THR A 180 -20.99 -11.55 8.69
CA THR A 180 -22.08 -11.70 7.71
C THR A 180 -21.74 -12.66 6.56
N SER A 181 -20.56 -13.28 6.58
CA SER A 181 -20.12 -14.18 5.52
C SER A 181 -20.92 -15.47 5.50
N VAL A 182 -21.48 -15.81 4.34
CA VAL A 182 -22.12 -17.11 4.12
C VAL A 182 -21.04 -18.13 3.81
N VAL A 183 -20.83 -19.08 4.71
CA VAL A 183 -19.91 -20.21 4.52
C VAL A 183 -20.61 -21.31 3.74
N ARG A 184 -20.18 -21.55 2.52
CA ARG A 184 -20.75 -22.58 1.63
C ARG A 184 -19.99 -23.91 1.70
N ASP A 185 -18.70 -23.84 2.01
CA ASP A 185 -17.82 -25.00 2.09
C ASP A 185 -16.89 -24.92 3.30
N ILE A 186 -16.55 -26.07 3.87
CA ILE A 186 -15.69 -26.20 5.05
C ILE A 186 -14.26 -25.69 4.80
N SER A 187 -13.81 -25.68 3.55
CA SER A 187 -12.50 -25.15 3.16
C SER A 187 -12.39 -23.64 3.37
N GLN A 188 -13.53 -22.94 3.45
CA GLN A 188 -13.61 -21.50 3.72
C GLN A 188 -13.42 -21.16 5.21
N LEU A 189 -13.33 -22.19 6.07
CA LEU A 189 -13.15 -22.04 7.51
C LEU A 189 -11.73 -22.38 7.92
N GLU A 190 -11.18 -21.55 8.76
CA GLU A 190 -9.85 -21.66 9.35
C GLU A 190 -9.94 -21.71 10.87
N VAL A 191 -9.06 -22.48 11.51
CA VAL A 191 -8.95 -22.50 12.97
C VAL A 191 -7.91 -21.48 13.39
N HIS A 192 -8.35 -20.53 14.18
CA HIS A 192 -7.54 -19.44 14.71
C HIS A 192 -7.20 -19.69 16.18
N HIS A 193 -5.93 -19.62 16.53
CA HIS A 193 -5.48 -19.72 17.90
C HIS A 193 -5.61 -18.35 18.58
N LEU A 194 -6.23 -18.31 19.74
CA LEU A 194 -6.41 -17.09 20.52
C LEU A 194 -5.08 -16.50 20.98
N ASP A 195 -4.09 -17.36 21.28
CA ASP A 195 -2.72 -16.97 21.50
C ASP A 195 -1.82 -17.43 20.35
N PRO A 196 -0.87 -16.62 19.88
CA PRO A 196 0.06 -17.02 18.82
C PRO A 196 0.89 -18.25 19.18
N ILE A 197 1.00 -19.24 18.26
CA ILE A 197 1.86 -20.42 18.43
C ILE A 197 3.35 -20.08 18.21
N ALA A 198 3.66 -18.83 17.88
CA ALA A 198 5.02 -18.40 17.54
C ALA A 198 6.04 -18.55 18.68
N GLU A 199 5.60 -18.79 19.92
CA GLU A 199 6.45 -18.85 21.12
C GLU A 199 6.91 -20.29 21.48
N GLY A 200 6.67 -21.28 20.63
CA GLY A 200 7.15 -22.63 20.82
C GLY A 200 6.07 -23.72 20.86
N GLN A 201 6.52 -24.98 21.09
CA GLN A 201 5.64 -26.14 21.14
C GLN A 201 4.79 -26.14 22.41
N ARG A 202 3.46 -26.14 22.28
CA ARG A 202 2.54 -26.23 23.42
C ARG A 202 1.41 -27.23 23.17
N LYS A 203 0.77 -27.69 24.24
CA LYS A 203 -0.47 -28.44 24.16
C LYS A 203 -1.63 -27.45 23.90
N THR A 204 -2.40 -27.68 22.84
CA THR A 204 -3.56 -26.86 22.47
C THR A 204 -4.83 -27.62 22.79
N ILE A 205 -5.77 -27.01 23.49
CA ILE A 205 -7.11 -27.54 23.77
C ILE A 205 -8.16 -26.76 22.94
N LEU A 206 -9.40 -27.25 22.89
CA LEU A 206 -10.47 -26.61 22.10
C LEU A 206 -10.75 -25.17 22.53
N ALA A 207 -10.63 -24.86 23.83
CA ALA A 207 -10.82 -23.51 24.34
C ALA A 207 -9.78 -22.48 23.85
N ASP A 208 -8.62 -22.95 23.34
CA ASP A 208 -7.55 -22.08 22.83
C ASP A 208 -7.78 -21.66 21.36
N VAL A 209 -8.83 -22.16 20.74
CA VAL A 209 -9.07 -21.94 19.30
C VAL A 209 -10.51 -21.56 19.01
N ILE A 210 -10.68 -20.80 17.93
CA ILE A 210 -12.00 -20.45 17.37
C ILE A 210 -12.03 -20.75 15.87
N VAL A 211 -13.22 -20.98 15.33
CA VAL A 211 -13.42 -21.19 13.90
C VAL A 211 -13.81 -19.89 13.23
N LEU A 212 -13.06 -19.45 12.26
CA LEU A 212 -13.28 -18.19 11.54
C LEU A 212 -13.34 -18.43 10.03
N CYS A 213 -14.10 -17.62 9.29
CA CYS A 213 -13.94 -17.54 7.84
C CYS A 213 -12.61 -16.82 7.50
N ALA A 214 -12.10 -17.03 6.29
CA ALA A 214 -10.82 -16.48 5.85
C ALA A 214 -10.71 -14.95 6.05
N ASN A 215 -11.80 -14.19 5.88
CA ASN A 215 -11.81 -12.75 6.09
C ASN A 215 -11.66 -12.38 7.57
N CYS A 216 -12.46 -12.99 8.44
CA CYS A 216 -12.39 -12.75 9.89
C CYS A 216 -11.04 -13.23 10.47
N HIS A 217 -10.48 -14.32 9.95
CA HIS A 217 -9.17 -14.82 10.34
C HIS A 217 -8.04 -13.80 10.02
N ARG A 218 -8.06 -13.21 8.82
CA ARG A 218 -7.12 -12.14 8.46
C ARG A 218 -7.27 -10.90 9.35
N LEU A 219 -8.50 -10.52 9.68
CA LEU A 219 -8.77 -9.40 10.59
C LEU A 219 -8.27 -9.68 12.01
N ALA A 220 -8.46 -10.90 12.53
CA ALA A 220 -7.95 -11.30 13.82
C ALA A 220 -6.41 -11.18 13.89
N HIS A 221 -5.69 -11.68 12.87
CA HIS A 221 -4.25 -11.53 12.78
C HIS A 221 -3.78 -10.07 12.63
N ALA A 222 -4.53 -9.23 11.92
CA ALA A 222 -4.21 -7.81 11.81
C ALA A 222 -4.33 -7.10 13.17
N ARG A 223 -5.39 -7.41 13.95
CA ARG A 223 -5.59 -6.86 15.30
C ARG A 223 -4.49 -7.31 16.26
N MET A 224 -4.10 -8.57 16.25
CA MET A 224 -3.02 -9.09 17.09
C MET A 224 -1.68 -8.39 16.83
N ARG A 225 -1.36 -8.08 15.56
CA ARG A 225 -0.15 -7.34 15.21
C ARG A 225 -0.13 -5.93 15.76
N LEU A 226 -1.28 -5.25 15.77
CA LEU A 226 -1.40 -3.90 16.33
C LEU A 226 -1.24 -3.89 17.85
N THR A 227 -1.78 -4.89 18.56
CA THR A 227 -1.65 -4.99 20.02
C THR A 227 -0.24 -5.41 20.48
N SER A 228 0.48 -6.19 19.68
CA SER A 228 1.86 -6.58 20.01
C SER A 228 2.88 -5.44 19.85
N GLN A 229 2.58 -4.43 19.04
CA GLN A 229 3.44 -3.24 18.86
C GLN A 229 3.29 -2.22 20.01
N HIS A 230 2.30 -2.39 20.88
CA HIS A 230 2.02 -1.46 22.00
C HIS A 230 2.32 -2.06 23.39
N LYS A 231 3.13 -3.13 23.48
CA LYS A 231 3.67 -3.56 24.79
C LYS A 231 4.78 -2.58 25.20
N PRO A 232 4.61 -1.81 26.28
CA PRO A 232 5.70 -1.02 26.84
C PRO A 232 6.82 -1.99 27.31
N GLN A 233 8.06 -1.62 27.01
CA GLN A 233 9.26 -2.26 27.54
C GLN A 233 9.37 -2.08 29.05
#